data_2d4e06eb4cef5d7d5fb5f22233bab5ef
#
_entry.id   2d4e06eb4cef5d7d5fb5f22233bab5ef
#
_cell.length_a   1.000
_cell.length_b   1.000
_cell.length_c   1.000
_cell.angle_alpha   90.00
_cell.angle_beta   90.00
_cell.angle_gamma   90.00
#
_symmetry.space_group_name_H-M   'P 1'
#
loop_
_entity.id
_entity.type
_entity.pdbx_description
1 polymer ?
#
loop_
_entity_poly.entity_id
_entity_poly.type
_entity_poly.pdbx_seq_one_letter_code
_entity_poly.pdbx_strand_id
1 'polypeptide(L)'
;MKKIILSLILSASILGCNNDVKTSSNVSSLNSPHTVASQDNSQANLPVKADKIKFKTAGGTDLFSLKQQADGAKLIDGNDKEFARIKTDESGKVKIKNASDKVLGYVITQKGYWKIENAEQNKDLYIFRQQNNTDYQLEDAAKKQLYQIKARNNGFEIETPDKKLVYKVKVKEGKTSLRDASDKTVFSTKSDLSPIAFTCFGLDVLTREQQAGLAYAVNLAKGQ
;
A
#
# COMPACT_ATOMS: atom_id res chain seq x y z
N MET A 1 -5.55 49.01 14.19
CA MET A 1 -5.92 49.03 15.63
C MET A 1 -5.73 47.61 16.16
N LYS A 2 -4.90 47.51 17.20
CA LYS A 2 -4.46 46.29 17.87
C LYS A 2 -5.61 45.61 18.62
N LYS A 3 -5.65 44.28 18.65
CA LYS A 3 -6.00 43.55 19.88
C LYS A 3 -5.33 42.18 19.86
N ILE A 4 -4.32 42.09 20.69
CA ILE A 4 -3.66 40.88 21.15
C ILE A 4 -4.54 40.35 22.30
N ILE A 5 -4.91 39.08 22.29
CA ILE A 5 -5.39 38.39 23.48
C ILE A 5 -4.45 37.21 23.72
N LEU A 6 -3.63 37.42 24.75
CA LEU A 6 -2.79 36.44 25.41
C LEU A 6 -3.67 35.73 26.45
N SER A 7 -3.72 34.42 26.46
CA SER A 7 -4.30 33.69 27.58
C SER A 7 -3.36 32.56 27.98
N LEU A 8 -2.87 32.76 29.18
CA LEU A 8 -1.96 31.93 29.98
C LEU A 8 -2.81 30.93 30.79
N ILE A 9 -2.15 29.91 31.38
CA ILE A 9 -2.60 29.13 32.55
C ILE A 9 -2.86 27.65 32.18
N LEU A 10 -2.51 26.63 32.96
CA LEU A 10 -1.86 26.46 34.27
C LEU A 10 -1.51 24.98 34.41
N SER A 11 -0.39 24.73 35.01
CA SER A 11 0.13 23.43 35.40
C SER A 11 -0.67 22.78 36.54
N ALA A 12 -0.83 21.47 36.53
CA ALA A 12 -1.11 20.72 37.75
C ALA A 12 -0.37 19.37 37.72
N SER A 13 0.66 19.27 38.52
CA SER A 13 1.36 18.07 38.90
C SER A 13 0.61 17.35 40.02
N ILE A 14 0.46 16.03 39.93
CA ILE A 14 0.12 15.20 41.10
C ILE A 14 1.11 14.06 41.17
N LEU A 15 1.90 14.08 42.24
CA LEU A 15 2.73 13.01 42.77
C LEU A 15 1.87 12.09 43.67
N GLY A 16 2.21 10.82 43.76
CA GLY A 16 1.68 9.87 44.75
C GLY A 16 2.13 8.45 44.45
N CYS A 17 3.21 8.06 44.94
CA CYS A 17 3.71 7.24 46.07
C CYS A 17 3.31 5.76 46.04
N ASN A 18 4.37 4.97 45.97
CA ASN A 18 4.76 3.66 46.50
C ASN A 18 3.72 2.79 47.27
N ASN A 19 3.84 1.46 47.02
CA ASN A 19 4.06 0.52 48.12
C ASN A 19 4.66 -0.80 47.61
N ASP A 20 5.86 -1.09 48.14
CA ASP A 20 6.52 -2.39 48.18
C ASP A 20 5.82 -3.30 49.16
N VAL A 21 5.65 -4.58 48.84
CA VAL A 21 5.63 -5.67 49.84
C VAL A 21 6.36 -6.88 49.25
N LYS A 22 7.52 -7.14 49.85
CA LYS A 22 8.21 -8.45 49.84
C LYS A 22 7.51 -9.39 50.80
N THR A 23 7.39 -10.67 50.50
CA THR A 23 7.65 -11.75 51.48
C THR A 23 7.97 -13.06 50.76
N SER A 24 9.04 -13.65 51.25
CA SER A 24 9.66 -14.96 50.94
C SER A 24 8.87 -16.12 51.49
N SER A 25 9.05 -17.27 50.95
CA SER A 25 9.73 -18.45 51.48
C SER A 25 9.09 -19.80 51.11
N ASN A 26 9.90 -20.61 50.46
CA ASN A 26 10.33 -21.98 50.80
C ASN A 26 9.38 -23.18 50.71
N VAL A 27 9.82 -24.09 49.90
CA VAL A 27 10.44 -25.43 50.08
C VAL A 27 9.55 -26.66 49.77
N SER A 28 10.19 -27.55 49.02
CA SER A 28 10.23 -29.03 48.97
C SER A 28 9.27 -29.79 48.05
N SER A 29 9.94 -30.30 47.02
CA SER A 29 10.04 -31.72 46.54
C SER A 29 8.87 -32.68 46.73
N LEU A 30 8.51 -33.38 45.63
CA LEU A 30 8.64 -34.85 45.48
C LEU A 30 8.12 -35.32 44.10
N ASN A 31 8.99 -35.96 43.38
CA ASN A 31 8.95 -37.00 42.34
C ASN A 31 7.64 -37.52 41.74
N SER A 32 7.64 -37.48 40.38
CA SER A 32 7.45 -38.59 39.38
C SER A 32 6.05 -39.13 39.12
N PRO A 33 5.88 -39.86 38.00
CA PRO A 33 5.82 -39.41 36.60
C PRO A 33 4.46 -39.75 35.98
N HIS A 34 3.88 -38.94 35.17
CA HIS A 34 2.77 -39.36 34.32
C HIS A 34 2.86 -38.77 32.92
N THR A 35 3.05 -39.71 32.01
CA THR A 35 2.41 -39.85 30.69
C THR A 35 2.41 -38.61 29.78
N VAL A 36 3.22 -38.71 28.72
CA VAL A 36 3.25 -37.93 27.54
C VAL A 36 1.86 -37.94 26.85
N ALA A 37 1.14 -36.85 26.95
CA ALA A 37 0.06 -36.57 26.02
C ALA A 37 0.65 -35.62 24.94
N SER A 38 0.84 -36.16 23.74
CA SER A 38 1.15 -35.41 22.56
C SER A 38 0.04 -34.39 22.33
N GLN A 39 0.28 -33.12 22.67
CA GLN A 39 -0.53 -32.03 22.17
C GLN A 39 -0.15 -31.80 20.69
N ASP A 40 -1.05 -32.22 19.86
CA ASP A 40 -1.11 -31.91 18.43
C ASP A 40 -1.20 -30.37 18.29
N ASN A 41 -0.05 -29.75 18.03
CA ASN A 41 0.07 -28.33 17.79
C ASN A 41 -0.34 -28.09 16.34
N SER A 42 -1.64 -28.12 16.07
CA SER A 42 -2.23 -27.61 14.85
C SER A 42 -2.04 -26.08 14.83
N GLN A 43 -0.82 -25.64 14.55
CA GLN A 43 -0.61 -24.27 14.11
C GLN A 43 -1.41 -24.08 12.83
N ALA A 44 -2.54 -23.38 12.94
CA ALA A 44 -3.27 -22.88 11.81
C ALA A 44 -2.25 -22.11 10.94
N ASN A 45 -1.97 -22.64 9.75
CA ASN A 45 -1.18 -21.96 8.74
C ASN A 45 -1.90 -20.67 8.34
N LEU A 46 -1.58 -19.58 9.01
CA LEU A 46 -1.90 -18.25 8.52
C LEU A 46 -1.21 -18.12 7.15
N PRO A 47 -1.92 -17.65 6.11
CA PRO A 47 -1.32 -17.49 4.80
C PRO A 47 -0.09 -16.57 4.94
N VAL A 48 1.09 -17.12 4.69
CA VAL A 48 2.34 -16.36 4.65
C VAL A 48 2.16 -15.33 3.54
N LYS A 49 2.03 -14.06 3.91
CA LYS A 49 1.96 -12.95 2.95
C LYS A 49 3.21 -13.03 2.08
N ALA A 50 3.03 -13.17 0.77
CA ALA A 50 4.16 -13.34 -0.14
C ALA A 50 5.14 -12.17 -0.01
N ASP A 51 6.40 -12.46 0.36
CA ASP A 51 7.44 -11.45 0.56
C ASP A 51 7.73 -10.60 -0.69
N LYS A 52 7.36 -11.11 -1.86
CA LYS A 52 7.67 -10.48 -3.15
C LYS A 52 6.51 -10.64 -4.14
N ILE A 53 5.94 -9.53 -4.56
CA ILE A 53 4.95 -9.47 -5.64
C ILE A 53 5.72 -9.33 -6.96
N LYS A 54 5.64 -10.33 -7.83
CA LYS A 54 6.31 -10.34 -9.13
C LYS A 54 5.35 -9.95 -10.25
N PHE A 55 5.80 -9.07 -11.12
CA PHE A 55 5.12 -8.67 -12.33
C PHE A 55 5.88 -9.24 -13.54
N LYS A 56 5.17 -10.03 -14.36
CA LYS A 56 5.77 -10.79 -15.46
C LYS A 56 5.20 -10.37 -16.79
N THR A 57 6.05 -10.32 -17.80
CA THR A 57 5.62 -10.14 -19.20
C THR A 57 4.69 -11.29 -19.64
N ALA A 58 4.08 -11.17 -20.82
CA ALA A 58 3.28 -12.25 -21.42
C ALA A 58 4.09 -13.55 -21.59
N GLY A 59 5.39 -13.45 -21.87
CA GLY A 59 6.32 -14.58 -22.00
C GLY A 59 6.81 -15.18 -20.67
N GLY A 60 6.34 -14.62 -19.50
CA GLY A 60 6.72 -15.15 -18.19
C GLY A 60 7.99 -14.58 -17.58
N THR A 61 8.72 -13.71 -18.30
CA THR A 61 9.93 -13.04 -17.81
C THR A 61 9.57 -12.03 -16.71
N ASP A 62 10.36 -11.99 -15.64
CA ASP A 62 10.21 -11.00 -14.57
C ASP A 62 10.48 -9.59 -15.13
N LEU A 63 9.48 -8.69 -15.04
CA LEU A 63 9.58 -7.31 -15.49
C LEU A 63 10.07 -6.40 -14.35
N PHE A 64 9.42 -6.50 -13.21
CA PHE A 64 9.79 -5.87 -11.95
C PHE A 64 9.07 -6.59 -10.80
N SER A 65 9.42 -6.23 -9.58
CA SER A 65 8.77 -6.77 -8.38
C SER A 65 8.69 -5.74 -7.26
N LEU A 66 7.72 -5.93 -6.38
CA LEU A 66 7.60 -5.25 -5.08
C LEU A 66 8.04 -6.24 -3.99
N LYS A 67 9.20 -6.02 -3.39
CA LYS A 67 9.67 -6.79 -2.22
C LYS A 67 9.14 -6.10 -0.97
N GLN A 68 8.23 -6.77 -0.27
CA GLN A 68 7.60 -6.25 0.95
C GLN A 68 8.64 -6.04 2.05
N GLN A 69 8.44 -5.01 2.86
CA GLN A 69 9.23 -4.68 4.05
C GLN A 69 8.27 -4.33 5.19
N ALA A 70 8.76 -4.26 6.42
CA ALA A 70 7.93 -3.94 7.58
C ALA A 70 7.21 -2.60 7.46
N ASP A 71 7.86 -1.61 6.85
CA ASP A 71 7.39 -0.23 6.72
C ASP A 71 7.16 0.22 5.25
N GLY A 72 7.02 -0.73 4.33
CA GLY A 72 6.84 -0.39 2.92
C GLY A 72 7.22 -1.49 1.95
N ALA A 73 7.87 -1.12 0.83
CA ALA A 73 8.33 -2.04 -0.19
C ALA A 73 9.53 -1.49 -0.97
N LYS A 74 10.35 -2.37 -1.53
CA LYS A 74 11.37 -2.04 -2.53
C LYS A 74 10.88 -2.41 -3.92
N LEU A 75 11.11 -1.52 -4.89
CA LEU A 75 10.91 -1.79 -6.30
C LEU A 75 12.22 -2.30 -6.90
N ILE A 76 12.16 -3.48 -7.48
CA ILE A 76 13.30 -4.19 -8.02
C ILE A 76 13.00 -4.53 -9.48
N ASP A 77 13.90 -4.24 -10.40
CA ASP A 77 13.75 -4.56 -11.82
C ASP A 77 13.90 -6.06 -12.11
N GLY A 78 13.78 -6.46 -13.39
CA GLY A 78 13.94 -7.84 -13.82
C GLY A 78 15.35 -8.42 -13.65
N ASN A 79 16.36 -7.57 -13.38
CA ASN A 79 17.76 -7.94 -13.12
C ASN A 79 18.11 -7.89 -11.63
N ASP A 80 17.11 -7.90 -10.75
CA ASP A 80 17.24 -7.79 -9.29
C ASP A 80 17.89 -6.48 -8.78
N LYS A 81 17.94 -5.43 -9.61
CA LYS A 81 18.44 -4.12 -9.23
C LYS A 81 17.31 -3.27 -8.62
N GLU A 82 17.55 -2.75 -7.42
CA GLU A 82 16.63 -1.80 -6.80
C GLU A 82 16.65 -0.47 -7.56
N PHE A 83 15.46 0.06 -7.91
CA PHE A 83 15.32 1.37 -8.55
C PHE A 83 14.46 2.35 -7.75
N ALA A 84 13.63 1.88 -6.82
CA ALA A 84 12.85 2.74 -5.93
C ALA A 84 12.50 2.05 -4.60
N ARG A 85 12.10 2.87 -3.63
CA ARG A 85 11.56 2.44 -2.32
C ARG A 85 10.28 3.16 -2.01
N ILE A 86 9.37 2.43 -1.40
CA ILE A 86 8.14 2.94 -0.81
C ILE A 86 8.30 2.80 0.69
N LYS A 87 8.06 3.87 1.44
CA LYS A 87 8.05 3.90 2.90
C LYS A 87 6.72 4.46 3.39
N THR A 88 6.15 3.84 4.42
CA THR A 88 4.91 4.30 5.04
C THR A 88 5.23 4.81 6.45
N ASP A 89 4.75 5.99 6.79
CA ASP A 89 4.81 6.50 8.15
C ASP A 89 3.58 6.09 8.99
N GLU A 90 3.60 6.43 10.27
CA GLU A 90 2.52 6.09 11.23
C GLU A 90 1.17 6.70 10.85
N SER A 91 1.16 7.78 10.08
CA SER A 91 -0.08 8.40 9.56
C SER A 91 -0.65 7.69 8.33
N GLY A 92 0.05 6.67 7.81
CA GLY A 92 -0.31 5.98 6.56
C GLY A 92 0.08 6.75 5.30
N LYS A 93 0.86 7.85 5.42
CA LYS A 93 1.40 8.56 4.28
C LYS A 93 2.52 7.74 3.63
N VAL A 94 2.44 7.58 2.34
CA VAL A 94 3.41 6.82 1.53
C VAL A 94 4.44 7.77 0.94
N LYS A 95 5.72 7.58 1.28
CA LYS A 95 6.86 8.30 0.71
C LYS A 95 7.50 7.45 -0.38
N ILE A 96 7.74 8.04 -1.54
CA ILE A 96 8.41 7.41 -2.69
C ILE A 96 9.83 7.96 -2.80
N LYS A 97 10.81 7.07 -2.86
CA LYS A 97 12.23 7.40 -3.01
C LYS A 97 12.84 6.65 -4.19
N ASN A 98 13.87 7.21 -4.82
CA ASN A 98 14.69 6.44 -5.77
C ASN A 98 15.73 5.57 -5.03
N ALA A 99 16.52 4.80 -5.79
CA ALA A 99 17.58 3.94 -5.25
C ALA A 99 18.68 4.70 -4.47
N SER A 100 18.86 6.00 -4.76
CA SER A 100 19.83 6.88 -4.07
C SER A 100 19.19 7.62 -2.87
N ASP A 101 18.07 7.17 -2.36
CA ASP A 101 17.32 7.72 -1.23
C ASP A 101 16.74 9.13 -1.45
N LYS A 102 16.85 9.70 -2.66
CA LYS A 102 16.21 10.97 -2.99
C LYS A 102 14.68 10.78 -3.01
N VAL A 103 13.96 11.66 -2.32
CA VAL A 103 12.49 11.70 -2.34
C VAL A 103 12.02 12.13 -3.72
N LEU A 104 11.09 11.37 -4.28
CA LEU A 104 10.44 11.62 -5.57
C LEU A 104 9.03 12.19 -5.42
N GLY A 105 8.39 11.96 -4.28
CA GLY A 105 7.04 12.41 -3.98
C GLY A 105 6.39 11.61 -2.87
N TYR A 106 5.11 11.88 -2.68
CA TYR A 106 4.30 11.27 -1.63
C TYR A 106 2.94 10.85 -2.17
N VAL A 107 2.33 9.84 -1.53
CA VAL A 107 0.90 9.54 -1.70
C VAL A 107 0.21 9.74 -0.35
N ILE A 108 -0.79 10.59 -0.33
CA ILE A 108 -1.61 10.91 0.84
C ILE A 108 -2.97 10.24 0.68
N THR A 109 -3.31 9.37 1.60
CA THR A 109 -4.62 8.71 1.63
C THR A 109 -5.64 9.60 2.33
N GLN A 110 -6.78 9.82 1.70
CA GLN A 110 -7.92 10.54 2.23
C GLN A 110 -9.21 9.71 2.04
N LYS A 111 -10.29 10.07 2.69
CA LYS A 111 -11.57 9.38 2.53
C LYS A 111 -12.06 9.50 1.07
N GLY A 112 -12.01 8.38 0.34
CA GLY A 112 -12.49 8.28 -1.04
C GLY A 112 -11.54 8.79 -2.12
N TYR A 113 -10.30 9.20 -1.77
CA TYR A 113 -9.30 9.57 -2.77
C TYR A 113 -7.85 9.48 -2.24
N TRP A 114 -6.90 9.47 -3.17
CA TRP A 114 -5.46 9.50 -2.91
C TRP A 114 -4.85 10.66 -3.71
N LYS A 115 -4.00 11.44 -3.06
CA LYS A 115 -3.25 12.51 -3.72
C LYS A 115 -1.82 12.06 -3.94
N ILE A 116 -1.27 12.37 -5.11
CA ILE A 116 0.16 12.28 -5.38
C ILE A 116 0.73 13.70 -5.30
N GLU A 117 1.65 13.92 -4.38
CA GLU A 117 2.32 15.21 -4.16
C GLU A 117 3.78 15.15 -4.64
N ASN A 118 4.34 16.33 -4.96
CA ASN A 118 5.76 16.47 -5.28
C ASN A 118 6.64 16.21 -4.04
N ALA A 119 7.97 16.18 -4.24
CA ALA A 119 8.94 15.90 -3.19
C ALA A 119 8.93 16.91 -2.05
N GLU A 120 8.60 18.17 -2.35
CA GLU A 120 8.55 19.30 -1.40
C GLU A 120 7.22 19.38 -0.62
N GLN A 121 6.23 18.53 -0.97
CA GLN A 121 4.88 18.49 -0.38
C GLN A 121 4.14 19.84 -0.45
N ASN A 122 4.40 20.64 -1.45
CA ASN A 122 3.79 21.95 -1.65
C ASN A 122 2.89 22.01 -2.89
N LYS A 123 2.78 20.90 -3.65
CA LYS A 123 2.00 20.82 -4.88
C LYS A 123 1.40 19.43 -5.06
N ASP A 124 0.07 19.38 -5.18
CA ASP A 124 -0.62 18.20 -5.70
C ASP A 124 -0.24 18.03 -7.18
N LEU A 125 0.13 16.83 -7.58
CA LEU A 125 0.41 16.47 -8.98
C LEU A 125 -0.80 15.79 -9.62
N TYR A 126 -1.37 14.80 -8.90
CA TYR A 126 -2.50 14.00 -9.36
C TYR A 126 -3.41 13.64 -8.19
N ILE A 127 -4.68 13.38 -8.51
CA ILE A 127 -5.70 12.93 -7.57
C ILE A 127 -6.36 11.69 -8.15
N PHE A 128 -6.20 10.54 -7.47
CA PHE A 128 -6.91 9.32 -7.79
C PHE A 128 -8.14 9.24 -6.88
N ARG A 129 -9.33 9.32 -7.45
CA ARG A 129 -10.59 9.48 -6.72
C ARG A 129 -11.55 8.34 -7.02
N GLN A 130 -12.18 7.79 -5.98
CA GLN A 130 -13.33 6.92 -6.13
C GLN A 130 -14.54 7.73 -6.60
N GLN A 131 -15.16 7.27 -7.69
CA GLN A 131 -16.44 7.74 -8.19
C GLN A 131 -17.48 6.66 -7.86
N ASN A 132 -18.62 7.00 -7.41
CA ASN A 132 -19.62 6.02 -7.00
C ASN A 132 -18.98 4.90 -6.12
N ASN A 133 -19.61 3.76 -5.96
CA ASN A 133 -19.05 2.67 -5.14
C ASN A 133 -18.01 1.81 -5.88
N THR A 134 -17.88 1.91 -7.17
CA THR A 134 -17.13 0.94 -8.00
C THR A 134 -16.13 1.57 -8.97
N ASP A 135 -16.42 2.75 -9.50
CA ASP A 135 -15.61 3.40 -10.51
C ASP A 135 -14.61 4.38 -9.87
N TYR A 136 -13.54 4.69 -10.61
CA TYR A 136 -12.52 5.64 -10.18
C TYR A 136 -12.14 6.57 -11.32
N GLN A 137 -11.47 7.66 -11.00
CA GLN A 137 -10.86 8.54 -11.98
C GLN A 137 -9.50 9.04 -11.52
N LEU A 138 -8.62 9.32 -12.46
CA LEU A 138 -7.39 10.09 -12.24
C LEU A 138 -7.58 11.50 -12.77
N GLU A 139 -7.28 12.48 -11.95
CA GLU A 139 -7.30 13.92 -12.26
C GLU A 139 -5.88 14.49 -12.13
N ASP A 140 -5.60 15.57 -12.85
CA ASP A 140 -4.43 16.41 -12.59
C ASP A 140 -4.69 17.39 -11.42
N ALA A 141 -3.68 18.22 -11.10
CA ALA A 141 -3.76 19.23 -10.05
C ALA A 141 -4.87 20.28 -10.28
N ALA A 142 -5.25 20.53 -11.54
CA ALA A 142 -6.33 21.42 -11.90
C ALA A 142 -7.71 20.73 -11.90
N LYS A 143 -7.79 19.49 -11.41
CA LYS A 143 -8.99 18.63 -11.40
C LYS A 143 -9.51 18.27 -12.78
N LYS A 144 -8.68 18.38 -13.82
CA LYS A 144 -8.99 17.90 -15.15
C LYS A 144 -8.86 16.37 -15.15
N GLN A 145 -9.91 15.68 -15.58
CA GLN A 145 -9.90 14.22 -15.72
C GLN A 145 -8.88 13.80 -16.78
N LEU A 146 -8.02 12.84 -16.42
CA LEU A 146 -7.01 12.22 -17.28
C LEU A 146 -7.41 10.81 -17.68
N TYR A 147 -7.97 10.05 -16.73
CA TYR A 147 -8.47 8.70 -16.95
C TYR A 147 -9.77 8.46 -16.20
N GLN A 148 -10.63 7.64 -16.80
CA GLN A 148 -11.77 6.99 -16.15
C GLN A 148 -11.45 5.52 -15.98
N ILE A 149 -11.67 4.98 -14.77
CA ILE A 149 -11.46 3.57 -14.46
C ILE A 149 -12.82 2.97 -14.11
N LYS A 150 -13.36 2.15 -15.01
CA LYS A 150 -14.70 1.56 -14.90
C LYS A 150 -14.62 0.12 -14.42
N ALA A 151 -15.36 -0.20 -13.37
CA ALA A 151 -15.51 -1.56 -12.90
C ALA A 151 -16.20 -2.45 -13.96
N ARG A 152 -15.77 -3.70 -14.06
CA ARG A 152 -16.34 -4.76 -14.88
C ARG A 152 -16.42 -6.06 -14.06
N ASN A 153 -17.19 -7.03 -14.53
CA ASN A 153 -17.39 -8.27 -13.79
C ASN A 153 -16.10 -8.93 -13.30
N ASN A 154 -15.03 -8.87 -14.11
CA ASN A 154 -13.76 -9.54 -13.81
C ASN A 154 -12.57 -8.56 -13.82
N GLY A 155 -12.75 -7.34 -13.32
CA GLY A 155 -11.67 -6.35 -13.25
C GLY A 155 -12.10 -4.94 -13.60
N PHE A 156 -11.31 -4.23 -14.43
CA PHE A 156 -11.52 -2.83 -14.75
C PHE A 156 -11.15 -2.51 -16.20
N GLU A 157 -11.73 -1.46 -16.74
CA GLU A 157 -11.30 -0.80 -17.98
C GLU A 157 -10.78 0.60 -17.66
N ILE A 158 -9.66 0.98 -18.27
CA ILE A 158 -9.03 2.29 -18.16
C ILE A 158 -9.25 3.01 -19.48
N GLU A 159 -9.96 4.12 -19.44
CA GLU A 159 -10.32 4.92 -20.60
C GLU A 159 -9.80 6.36 -20.45
N THR A 160 -9.52 7.00 -21.57
CA THR A 160 -9.31 8.47 -21.66
C THR A 160 -10.63 9.23 -21.51
N PRO A 161 -10.63 10.56 -21.30
CA PRO A 161 -11.87 11.36 -21.17
C PRO A 161 -12.78 11.29 -22.40
N ASP A 162 -12.21 11.10 -23.59
CA ASP A 162 -12.95 10.89 -24.85
C ASP A 162 -13.42 9.43 -25.04
N LYS A 163 -13.41 8.63 -23.96
CA LYS A 163 -13.88 7.24 -23.91
C LYS A 163 -13.10 6.25 -24.77
N LYS A 164 -11.87 6.60 -25.14
CA LYS A 164 -10.97 5.66 -25.81
C LYS A 164 -10.40 4.68 -24.77
N LEU A 165 -10.59 3.40 -25.00
CA LEU A 165 -10.02 2.35 -24.19
C LEU A 165 -8.49 2.34 -24.32
N VAL A 166 -7.79 2.39 -23.17
CA VAL A 166 -6.31 2.34 -23.09
C VAL A 166 -5.89 0.94 -22.62
N TYR A 167 -6.42 0.52 -21.48
CA TYR A 167 -6.07 -0.79 -20.89
C TYR A 167 -7.30 -1.47 -20.29
N LYS A 168 -7.17 -2.80 -20.15
CA LYS A 168 -8.06 -3.66 -19.36
C LYS A 168 -7.27 -4.32 -18.24
N VAL A 169 -7.80 -4.30 -17.05
CA VAL A 169 -7.33 -5.16 -15.96
C VAL A 169 -8.29 -6.35 -15.87
N LYS A 170 -7.77 -7.57 -16.05
CA LYS A 170 -8.56 -8.80 -15.97
C LYS A 170 -8.06 -9.69 -14.85
N VAL A 171 -8.99 -10.21 -14.06
CA VAL A 171 -8.74 -11.20 -13.01
C VAL A 171 -9.28 -12.55 -13.48
N LYS A 172 -8.42 -13.57 -13.52
CA LYS A 172 -8.80 -14.92 -13.87
C LYS A 172 -7.91 -15.92 -13.11
N GLU A 173 -8.50 -16.87 -12.41
CA GLU A 173 -7.79 -17.98 -11.74
C GLU A 173 -6.62 -17.50 -10.84
N GLY A 174 -6.88 -16.49 -9.99
CA GLY A 174 -5.87 -15.92 -9.09
C GLY A 174 -4.74 -15.12 -9.78
N LYS A 175 -4.88 -14.87 -11.09
CA LYS A 175 -3.96 -14.05 -11.87
C LYS A 175 -4.63 -12.75 -12.27
N THR A 176 -3.98 -11.62 -11.98
CA THR A 176 -4.38 -10.29 -12.47
C THR A 176 -3.47 -9.89 -13.63
N SER A 177 -4.04 -9.44 -14.74
CA SER A 177 -3.31 -9.04 -15.96
C SER A 177 -3.72 -7.66 -16.43
N LEU A 178 -2.72 -6.83 -16.80
CA LEU A 178 -2.91 -5.62 -17.59
C LEU A 178 -2.85 -5.99 -19.06
N ARG A 179 -3.86 -5.59 -19.81
CA ARG A 179 -3.99 -5.84 -21.25
C ARG A 179 -4.18 -4.53 -21.99
N ASP A 180 -3.61 -4.43 -23.16
CA ASP A 180 -3.87 -3.29 -24.07
C ASP A 180 -5.30 -3.33 -24.66
N ALA A 181 -5.64 -2.32 -25.46
CA ALA A 181 -6.94 -2.21 -26.09
C ALA A 181 -7.25 -3.41 -27.04
N SER A 182 -6.22 -4.05 -27.60
CA SER A 182 -6.31 -5.24 -28.44
C SER A 182 -6.41 -6.54 -27.66
N ASP A 183 -6.56 -6.47 -26.32
CA ASP A 183 -6.62 -7.61 -25.39
C ASP A 183 -5.32 -8.42 -25.27
N LYS A 184 -4.19 -7.88 -25.75
CA LYS A 184 -2.86 -8.49 -25.57
C LYS A 184 -2.36 -8.19 -24.16
N THR A 185 -1.84 -9.21 -23.47
CA THR A 185 -1.26 -9.05 -22.13
C THR A 185 0.02 -8.23 -22.21
N VAL A 186 0.07 -7.11 -21.49
CA VAL A 186 1.26 -6.29 -21.28
C VAL A 186 2.12 -6.93 -20.18
N PHE A 187 1.52 -7.14 -19.00
CA PHE A 187 2.12 -7.91 -17.91
C PHE A 187 1.03 -8.44 -16.95
N SER A 188 1.45 -9.27 -16.01
CA SER A 188 0.54 -9.88 -15.04
C SER A 188 1.25 -10.20 -13.73
N THR A 189 0.45 -10.42 -12.69
CA THR A 189 0.89 -10.92 -11.39
C THR A 189 -0.02 -12.04 -10.89
N LYS A 190 0.53 -12.92 -10.03
CA LYS A 190 -0.22 -13.79 -9.14
C LYS A 190 0.08 -13.35 -7.72
N SER A 191 -0.77 -12.55 -7.13
CA SER A 191 -0.58 -11.98 -5.80
C SER A 191 -1.91 -11.48 -5.24
N ASP A 192 -1.94 -11.15 -3.96
CA ASP A 192 -3.10 -10.59 -3.25
C ASP A 192 -3.29 -9.08 -3.50
N LEU A 193 -2.55 -8.51 -4.45
CA LEU A 193 -2.75 -7.11 -4.84
C LEU A 193 -4.17 -6.93 -5.39
N SER A 194 -4.93 -6.02 -4.79
CA SER A 194 -6.31 -5.79 -5.22
C SER A 194 -6.37 -5.33 -6.68
N PRO A 195 -7.39 -5.75 -7.45
CA PRO A 195 -7.51 -5.37 -8.87
C PRO A 195 -7.50 -3.86 -9.10
N ILE A 196 -8.09 -3.07 -8.19
CA ILE A 196 -8.04 -1.61 -8.30
C ILE A 196 -6.64 -1.05 -8.04
N ALA A 197 -5.89 -1.58 -7.08
CA ALA A 197 -4.49 -1.20 -6.89
C ALA A 197 -3.65 -1.57 -8.12
N PHE A 198 -3.95 -2.70 -8.76
CA PHE A 198 -3.27 -3.11 -10.00
C PHE A 198 -3.55 -2.15 -11.17
N THR A 199 -4.73 -1.48 -11.23
CA THR A 199 -5.03 -0.49 -12.29
C THR A 199 -4.05 0.68 -12.29
N CYS A 200 -3.47 1.03 -11.12
CA CYS A 200 -2.52 2.13 -11.01
C CYS A 200 -1.32 1.97 -11.96
N PHE A 201 -0.94 0.73 -12.29
CA PHE A 201 0.14 0.43 -13.23
C PHE A 201 -0.23 0.65 -14.72
N GLY A 202 -1.49 0.92 -15.02
CA GLY A 202 -1.97 1.31 -16.35
C GLY A 202 -2.20 2.82 -16.51
N LEU A 203 -1.79 3.63 -15.54
CA LEU A 203 -1.93 5.09 -15.59
C LEU A 203 -0.63 5.71 -16.14
N ASP A 204 -0.46 5.73 -17.47
CA ASP A 204 0.80 6.04 -18.16
C ASP A 204 1.32 7.48 -17.94
N VAL A 205 0.49 8.39 -17.43
CA VAL A 205 0.94 9.75 -17.05
C VAL A 205 1.77 9.74 -15.77
N LEU A 206 1.74 8.65 -15.01
CA LEU A 206 2.53 8.46 -13.80
C LEU A 206 3.84 7.76 -14.12
N THR A 207 4.93 8.11 -13.43
CA THR A 207 6.15 7.32 -13.48
C THR A 207 5.93 5.95 -12.82
N ARG A 208 6.79 4.98 -13.07
CA ARG A 208 6.68 3.63 -12.48
C ARG A 208 6.70 3.67 -10.96
N GLU A 209 7.50 4.55 -10.38
CA GLU A 209 7.60 4.77 -8.94
C GLU A 209 6.30 5.34 -8.38
N GLN A 210 5.69 6.31 -9.07
CA GLN A 210 4.40 6.89 -8.69
C GLN A 210 3.27 5.87 -8.82
N GLN A 211 3.25 5.09 -9.91
CA GLN A 211 2.30 3.98 -10.09
C GLN A 211 2.38 2.99 -8.93
N ALA A 212 3.59 2.58 -8.56
CA ALA A 212 3.79 1.63 -7.46
C ALA A 212 3.44 2.24 -6.09
N GLY A 213 3.81 3.49 -5.83
CA GLY A 213 3.44 4.21 -4.61
C GLY A 213 1.93 4.35 -4.46
N LEU A 214 1.23 4.73 -5.54
CA LEU A 214 -0.23 4.82 -5.57
C LEU A 214 -0.87 3.44 -5.38
N ALA A 215 -0.41 2.41 -6.11
CA ALA A 215 -0.91 1.04 -5.97
C ALA A 215 -0.75 0.52 -4.53
N TYR A 216 0.39 0.81 -3.90
CA TYR A 216 0.67 0.44 -2.52
C TYR A 216 -0.32 1.12 -1.55
N ALA A 217 -0.52 2.45 -1.67
CA ALA A 217 -1.46 3.21 -0.84
C ALA A 217 -2.92 2.76 -1.02
N VAL A 218 -3.35 2.50 -2.27
CA VAL A 218 -4.70 2.00 -2.58
C VAL A 218 -4.92 0.60 -1.99
N ASN A 219 -3.88 -0.25 -2.03
CA ASN A 219 -3.97 -1.61 -1.48
C ASN A 219 -4.05 -1.63 0.04
N LEU A 220 -3.32 -0.73 0.73
CA LEU A 220 -3.39 -0.58 2.19
C LEU A 220 -4.79 -0.16 2.65
N ALA A 221 -5.42 0.78 1.96
CA ALA A 221 -6.75 1.29 2.33
C ALA A 221 -7.88 0.26 2.17
N LYS A 222 -7.67 -0.81 1.41
CA LYS A 222 -8.65 -1.92 1.27
C LYS A 222 -8.52 -3.00 2.34
N GLY A 223 -7.43 -3.00 3.08
CA GLY A 223 -7.19 -3.93 4.19
C GLY A 223 -7.66 -3.39 5.56
N GLN A 224 -8.24 -2.20 5.58
CA GLN A 224 -8.84 -1.55 6.76
C GLN A 224 -10.40 -1.58 6.62
#